data_408472405bb7ebefb522e6070cef263e
#
_entry.id   408472405bb7ebefb522e6070cef263e
#
_cell.length_a   1.000
_cell.length_b   1.000
_cell.length_c   1.000
_cell.angle_alpha   90.00
_cell.angle_beta   90.00
_cell.angle_gamma   90.00
#
_symmetry.space_group_name_H-M   'P 1'
#
loop_
_entity.id
_entity.type
_entity.pdbx_description
1 polymer ?
#
loop_
_entity_poly.entity_id
_entity_poly.type
_entity_poly.pdbx_seq_one_letter_code
_entity_poly.pdbx_strand_id
1 'polypeptide(L)'
;MKNIFFSTSTKEYIRVQSETQREHILFELKRQKMIDSVMSNREAGTESTMPDGECYVVSLTTHGRRIERVFQTIESIFKQSKKANKVVLYLSEDEFKDVELPMTLQMQIKRGLEIRYVKDIGAYTKLLPALHDFPEVNIITVDDDHIYPIDMIDQLSRCHHRYPKSVCCRVSREITMNGKNSFNSYLSFHHTYPTNYTSSPRFLALGYGGVLYPSHSLHDEVFNEKLFLKLSPTADDLWYKAMELLQGTPVVQLPRSESDRVAFEDESVQGVGLWHENIDNHQNDRQIKAIFDHYNLYEALEQVVTHNI
;
A
#
# COMPACT_ATOMS: atom_id res chain seq x y z
N MET A 1 -27.80 -15.92 -46.76
CA MET A 1 -27.08 -15.44 -45.56
C MET A 1 -26.07 -14.38 -46.00
N LYS A 2 -26.29 -13.10 -45.64
CA LYS A 2 -25.33 -12.03 -45.95
C LYS A 2 -24.14 -12.15 -45.02
N ASN A 3 -22.95 -12.46 -45.52
CA ASN A 3 -21.71 -12.36 -44.80
C ASN A 3 -21.43 -10.89 -44.49
N ILE A 4 -21.65 -10.48 -43.25
CA ILE A 4 -21.29 -9.14 -42.77
C ILE A 4 -19.76 -9.13 -42.56
N PHE A 5 -19.03 -8.53 -43.50
CA PHE A 5 -17.59 -8.28 -43.37
C PHE A 5 -17.39 -6.99 -42.56
N PHE A 6 -16.98 -7.15 -41.31
CA PHE A 6 -16.51 -6.00 -40.53
C PHE A 6 -15.08 -5.63 -40.93
N SER A 7 -14.76 -4.32 -40.96
CA SER A 7 -13.40 -3.85 -41.15
C SER A 7 -12.49 -4.35 -40.00
N THR A 8 -11.19 -4.40 -40.21
CA THR A 8 -10.21 -4.86 -39.19
C THR A 8 -10.34 -4.02 -37.92
N SER A 9 -10.52 -2.71 -38.03
CA SER A 9 -10.75 -1.78 -36.90
C SER A 9 -12.05 -2.08 -36.13
N THR A 10 -13.12 -2.45 -36.85
CA THR A 10 -14.42 -2.81 -36.23
C THR A 10 -14.30 -4.13 -35.46
N LYS A 11 -13.57 -5.12 -36.03
CA LYS A 11 -13.32 -6.40 -35.32
C LYS A 11 -12.48 -6.21 -34.07
N GLU A 12 -11.49 -5.36 -34.13
CA GLU A 12 -10.63 -5.03 -33.01
C GLU A 12 -11.40 -4.29 -31.92
N TYR A 13 -12.22 -3.31 -32.27
CA TYR A 13 -13.11 -2.62 -31.36
C TYR A 13 -14.09 -3.58 -30.66
N ILE A 14 -14.75 -4.49 -31.40
CA ILE A 14 -15.66 -5.49 -30.83
C ILE A 14 -14.90 -6.44 -29.89
N ARG A 15 -13.67 -6.83 -30.21
CA ARG A 15 -12.84 -7.68 -29.37
C ARG A 15 -12.52 -6.98 -28.05
N VAL A 16 -12.01 -5.76 -28.11
CA VAL A 16 -11.69 -4.96 -26.91
C VAL A 16 -12.93 -4.78 -26.04
N GLN A 17 -14.07 -4.41 -26.62
CA GLN A 17 -15.34 -4.26 -25.87
C GLN A 17 -15.77 -5.58 -25.21
N SER A 18 -15.63 -6.72 -25.90
CA SER A 18 -16.01 -8.02 -25.35
C SER A 18 -15.05 -8.47 -24.24
N GLU A 19 -13.75 -8.18 -24.35
CA GLU A 19 -12.74 -8.44 -23.33
C GLU A 19 -13.01 -7.60 -22.07
N THR A 20 -13.22 -6.28 -22.24
CA THR A 20 -13.57 -5.37 -21.13
C THR A 20 -14.85 -5.81 -20.41
N GLN A 21 -15.89 -6.17 -21.18
CA GLN A 21 -17.16 -6.64 -20.61
C GLN A 21 -17.00 -7.97 -19.85
N ARG A 22 -16.17 -8.88 -20.37
CA ARG A 22 -15.84 -10.14 -19.69
C ARG A 22 -15.08 -9.88 -18.38
N GLU A 23 -14.10 -9.01 -18.39
CA GLU A 23 -13.34 -8.61 -17.20
C GLU A 23 -14.24 -8.00 -16.15
N HIS A 24 -15.13 -7.10 -16.55
CA HIS A 24 -16.12 -6.51 -15.65
C HIS A 24 -17.04 -7.57 -15.01
N ILE A 25 -17.56 -8.51 -15.79
CA ILE A 25 -18.39 -9.61 -15.27
C ILE A 25 -17.61 -10.48 -14.29
N LEU A 26 -16.37 -10.83 -14.61
CA LEU A 26 -15.51 -11.61 -13.72
C LEU A 26 -15.21 -10.87 -12.42
N PHE A 27 -15.03 -9.56 -12.51
CA PHE A 27 -14.86 -8.68 -11.36
C PHE A 27 -16.09 -8.73 -10.45
N GLU A 28 -17.28 -8.48 -10.99
CA GLU A 28 -18.51 -8.49 -10.20
C GLU A 28 -18.81 -9.87 -9.59
N LEU A 29 -18.49 -10.95 -10.30
CA LEU A 29 -18.61 -12.30 -9.75
C LEU A 29 -17.63 -12.55 -8.57
N LYS A 30 -16.39 -12.06 -8.67
CA LYS A 30 -15.42 -12.15 -7.57
C LYS A 30 -15.87 -11.31 -6.40
N ARG A 31 -16.35 -10.09 -6.64
CA ARG A 31 -16.90 -9.20 -5.63
C ARG A 31 -18.06 -9.86 -4.89
N GLN A 32 -19.02 -10.43 -5.63
CA GLN A 32 -20.17 -11.10 -5.02
C GLN A 32 -19.72 -12.28 -4.13
N LYS A 33 -18.77 -13.10 -4.59
CA LYS A 33 -18.19 -14.17 -3.77
C LYS A 33 -17.51 -13.65 -2.50
N MET A 34 -16.90 -12.47 -2.55
CA MET A 34 -16.31 -11.86 -1.36
C MET A 34 -17.38 -11.37 -0.40
N ILE A 35 -18.46 -10.75 -0.89
CA ILE A 35 -19.61 -10.37 -0.06
C ILE A 35 -20.18 -11.61 0.63
N ASP A 36 -20.46 -12.68 -0.12
CA ASP A 36 -20.98 -13.93 0.42
C ASP A 36 -20.05 -14.52 1.50
N SER A 37 -18.73 -14.46 1.26
CA SER A 37 -17.71 -14.87 2.22
C SER A 37 -17.77 -14.03 3.50
N VAL A 38 -17.80 -12.71 3.39
CA VAL A 38 -17.88 -11.81 4.56
C VAL A 38 -19.15 -12.06 5.35
N MET A 39 -20.28 -12.23 4.67
CA MET A 39 -21.59 -12.40 5.30
C MET A 39 -21.75 -13.77 5.98
N SER A 40 -21.09 -14.81 5.49
CA SER A 40 -21.23 -16.18 5.99
C SER A 40 -20.10 -16.62 6.92
N ASN A 41 -18.86 -16.15 6.70
CA ASN A 41 -17.71 -16.58 7.50
C ASN A 41 -17.76 -16.02 8.93
N ARG A 42 -17.41 -16.86 9.90
CA ARG A 42 -17.36 -16.54 11.33
C ARG A 42 -15.96 -16.75 11.93
N GLU A 43 -15.01 -17.20 11.13
CA GLU A 43 -13.63 -17.38 11.58
C GLU A 43 -12.99 -16.04 11.90
N ALA A 44 -12.16 -16.03 12.96
CA ALA A 44 -11.37 -14.86 13.31
C ALA A 44 -10.44 -14.46 12.16
N GLY A 45 -10.42 -13.17 11.85
CA GLY A 45 -9.50 -12.59 10.85
C GLY A 45 -8.11 -12.30 11.39
N THR A 46 -7.95 -12.35 12.73
CA THR A 46 -6.72 -12.02 13.45
C THR A 46 -6.35 -13.13 14.43
N GLU A 47 -5.09 -13.18 14.85
CA GLU A 47 -4.59 -14.08 15.90
C GLU A 47 -3.98 -13.29 17.05
N SER A 48 -4.28 -13.67 18.30
CA SER A 48 -3.79 -12.97 19.47
C SER A 48 -2.30 -13.17 19.75
N THR A 49 -1.76 -14.32 19.33
CA THR A 49 -0.35 -14.69 19.53
C THR A 49 0.21 -15.29 18.26
N MET A 50 1.43 -14.90 17.89
CA MET A 50 2.16 -15.50 16.77
C MET A 50 3.12 -16.58 17.26
N PRO A 51 3.32 -17.66 16.48
CA PRO A 51 4.28 -18.74 16.85
C PRO A 51 5.72 -18.26 16.99
N ASP A 52 6.08 -17.19 16.28
CA ASP A 52 7.43 -16.58 16.32
C ASP A 52 7.59 -15.52 17.40
N GLY A 53 6.54 -15.20 18.18
CA GLY A 53 6.55 -14.19 19.22
C GLY A 53 6.52 -12.73 18.72
N GLU A 54 6.49 -12.54 17.40
CA GLU A 54 6.40 -11.21 16.79
C GLU A 54 4.95 -10.68 16.83
N CYS A 55 4.82 -9.37 16.75
CA CYS A 55 3.52 -8.71 16.68
C CYS A 55 3.42 -7.87 15.39
N TYR A 56 2.35 -8.12 14.63
CA TYR A 56 2.08 -7.40 13.38
C TYR A 56 0.69 -6.75 13.44
N VAL A 57 0.66 -5.45 13.20
CA VAL A 57 -0.58 -4.69 13.01
C VAL A 57 -0.70 -4.32 11.55
N VAL A 58 -1.76 -4.78 10.87
CA VAL A 58 -2.10 -4.30 9.53
C VAL A 58 -2.93 -3.04 9.67
N SER A 59 -2.50 -1.98 9.02
CA SER A 59 -3.10 -0.65 9.07
C SER A 59 -3.48 -0.16 7.68
N LEU A 60 -4.69 0.36 7.57
CA LEU A 60 -5.21 0.97 6.35
C LEU A 60 -6.16 2.12 6.67
N THR A 61 -6.43 2.94 5.65
CA THR A 61 -7.43 4.00 5.69
C THR A 61 -8.28 3.93 4.43
N THR A 62 -9.44 4.57 4.45
CA THR A 62 -10.29 4.74 3.27
C THR A 62 -11.02 6.07 3.35
N HIS A 63 -11.56 6.54 2.23
CA HIS A 63 -12.27 7.81 2.14
C HIS A 63 -13.45 7.73 1.18
N GLY A 64 -14.43 8.63 1.30
CA GLY A 64 -15.55 8.77 0.39
C GLY A 64 -16.31 7.46 0.18
N ARG A 65 -16.70 7.23 -1.04
CA ARG A 65 -17.45 6.03 -1.44
C ARG A 65 -16.64 4.74 -1.39
N ARG A 66 -15.31 4.82 -1.21
CA ARG A 66 -14.45 3.66 -1.10
C ARG A 66 -14.75 2.83 0.15
N ILE A 67 -15.39 3.44 1.17
CA ILE A 67 -15.89 2.75 2.38
C ILE A 67 -16.77 1.53 2.04
N GLU A 68 -17.52 1.59 0.95
CA GLU A 68 -18.39 0.50 0.47
C GLU A 68 -17.60 -0.67 -0.13
N ARG A 69 -16.30 -0.49 -0.37
CA ARG A 69 -15.46 -1.43 -1.10
C ARG A 69 -14.26 -1.95 -0.31
N VAL A 70 -13.79 -1.21 0.68
CA VAL A 70 -12.61 -1.55 1.50
C VAL A 70 -12.72 -2.93 2.15
N PHE A 71 -13.95 -3.46 2.33
CA PHE A 71 -14.18 -4.80 2.86
C PHE A 71 -13.47 -5.90 2.05
N GLN A 72 -13.24 -5.68 0.76
CA GLN A 72 -12.56 -6.65 -0.12
C GLN A 72 -11.09 -6.78 0.26
N THR A 73 -10.44 -5.65 0.46
CA THR A 73 -9.06 -5.59 0.97
C THR A 73 -8.97 -6.26 2.34
N ILE A 74 -9.84 -5.88 3.27
CA ILE A 74 -9.86 -6.43 4.63
C ILE A 74 -10.09 -7.95 4.60
N GLU A 75 -11.02 -8.43 3.75
CA GLU A 75 -11.27 -9.86 3.61
C GLU A 75 -10.05 -10.61 3.07
N SER A 76 -9.27 -10.01 2.16
CA SER A 76 -8.02 -10.59 1.67
C SER A 76 -6.95 -10.65 2.78
N ILE A 77 -6.94 -9.69 3.69
CA ILE A 77 -6.06 -9.68 4.86
C ILE A 77 -6.52 -10.73 5.89
N PHE A 78 -7.81 -10.87 6.11
CA PHE A 78 -8.36 -11.91 7.00
C PHE A 78 -8.12 -13.33 6.51
N LYS A 79 -7.92 -13.51 5.20
CA LYS A 79 -7.63 -14.81 4.56
C LYS A 79 -6.14 -15.15 4.47
N GLN A 80 -5.26 -14.30 4.98
CA GLN A 80 -3.82 -14.56 4.94
C GLN A 80 -3.45 -15.89 5.60
N SER A 81 -2.46 -16.58 5.03
CA SER A 81 -1.89 -17.82 5.59
C SER A 81 -1.22 -17.59 6.95
N LYS A 82 -0.59 -16.44 7.13
CA LYS A 82 -0.15 -15.90 8.41
C LYS A 82 -1.06 -14.74 8.79
N LYS A 83 -1.79 -14.86 9.89
CA LYS A 83 -2.70 -13.80 10.37
C LYS A 83 -1.90 -12.64 10.96
N ALA A 84 -2.47 -11.44 10.93
CA ALA A 84 -1.99 -10.33 11.76
C ALA A 84 -2.54 -10.44 13.19
N ASN A 85 -1.88 -9.81 14.16
CA ASN A 85 -2.42 -9.71 15.52
C ASN A 85 -3.59 -8.74 15.57
N LYS A 86 -3.55 -7.70 14.75
CA LYS A 86 -4.62 -6.70 14.60
C LYS A 86 -4.73 -6.27 13.15
N VAL A 87 -5.95 -5.93 12.75
CA VAL A 87 -6.24 -5.22 11.52
C VAL A 87 -7.03 -3.98 11.90
N VAL A 88 -6.48 -2.81 11.63
CA VAL A 88 -7.04 -1.52 12.04
C VAL A 88 -7.36 -0.68 10.82
N LEU A 89 -8.62 -0.32 10.69
CA LEU A 89 -9.09 0.65 9.70
C LEU A 89 -9.23 2.01 10.39
N TYR A 90 -8.38 2.95 9.99
CA TYR A 90 -8.45 4.33 10.43
C TYR A 90 -9.41 5.11 9.53
N LEU A 91 -10.38 5.77 10.12
CA LEU A 91 -11.41 6.54 9.42
C LEU A 91 -11.37 8.01 9.87
N SER A 92 -11.59 8.92 8.91
CA SER A 92 -11.76 10.34 9.22
C SER A 92 -12.94 10.55 10.19
N GLU A 93 -12.71 11.24 11.31
CA GLU A 93 -13.78 11.62 12.24
C GLU A 93 -14.83 12.47 11.54
N ASP A 94 -14.39 13.46 10.76
CA ASP A 94 -15.28 14.41 10.10
C ASP A 94 -16.19 13.75 9.06
N GLU A 95 -15.73 12.64 8.46
CA GLU A 95 -16.45 11.97 7.38
C GLU A 95 -17.33 10.81 7.90
N PHE A 96 -16.84 10.03 8.89
CA PHE A 96 -17.44 8.73 9.21
C PHE A 96 -17.94 8.57 10.66
N LYS A 97 -17.66 9.50 11.58
CA LYS A 97 -17.96 9.31 12.99
C LYS A 97 -19.45 9.09 13.28
N ASP A 98 -20.30 9.80 12.53
CA ASP A 98 -21.77 9.76 12.69
C ASP A 98 -22.46 9.00 11.54
N VAL A 99 -21.70 8.23 10.75
CA VAL A 99 -22.21 7.46 9.61
C VAL A 99 -22.30 5.99 9.97
N GLU A 100 -23.43 5.37 9.64
CA GLU A 100 -23.57 3.92 9.78
C GLU A 100 -22.63 3.19 8.82
N LEU A 101 -21.77 2.34 9.38
CA LEU A 101 -20.82 1.57 8.58
C LEU A 101 -21.52 0.51 7.73
N PRO A 102 -21.05 0.22 6.52
CA PRO A 102 -21.59 -0.86 5.68
C PRO A 102 -21.69 -2.20 6.42
N MET A 103 -22.72 -2.98 6.14
CA MET A 103 -22.94 -4.29 6.79
C MET A 103 -21.73 -5.22 6.67
N THR A 104 -21.00 -5.14 5.57
CA THR A 104 -19.75 -5.92 5.36
C THR A 104 -18.70 -5.58 6.41
N LEU A 105 -18.47 -4.30 6.71
CA LEU A 105 -17.55 -3.87 7.77
C LEU A 105 -18.06 -4.28 9.16
N GLN A 106 -19.37 -4.16 9.42
CA GLN A 106 -19.96 -4.62 10.69
C GLN A 106 -19.72 -6.12 10.91
N MET A 107 -19.77 -6.94 9.86
CA MET A 107 -19.45 -8.36 9.94
C MET A 107 -17.95 -8.60 10.17
N GLN A 108 -17.08 -7.80 9.57
CA GLN A 108 -15.63 -7.90 9.77
C GLN A 108 -15.21 -7.44 11.18
N ILE A 109 -15.88 -6.45 11.76
CA ILE A 109 -15.68 -6.05 13.17
C ILE A 109 -15.90 -7.24 14.10
N LYS A 110 -16.95 -8.04 13.87
CA LYS A 110 -17.21 -9.27 14.66
C LYS A 110 -16.12 -10.34 14.52
N ARG A 111 -15.25 -10.21 13.52
CA ARG A 111 -14.15 -11.13 13.21
C ARG A 111 -12.77 -10.56 13.57
N GLY A 112 -12.71 -9.37 14.18
CA GLY A 112 -11.48 -8.78 14.70
C GLY A 112 -10.97 -7.54 13.96
N LEU A 113 -11.78 -6.93 13.06
CA LEU A 113 -11.46 -5.60 12.54
C LEU A 113 -11.64 -4.56 13.66
N GLU A 114 -10.62 -3.76 13.90
CA GLU A 114 -10.70 -2.57 14.75
C GLU A 114 -10.98 -1.34 13.88
N ILE A 115 -11.97 -0.52 14.27
CA ILE A 115 -12.20 0.80 13.66
C ILE A 115 -11.70 1.86 14.62
N ARG A 116 -10.89 2.80 14.12
CA ARG A 116 -10.44 3.96 14.88
C ARG A 116 -10.73 5.24 14.12
N TYR A 117 -11.39 6.18 14.79
CA TYR A 117 -11.68 7.49 14.23
C TYR A 117 -10.55 8.45 14.57
N VAL A 118 -10.05 9.16 13.56
CA VAL A 118 -8.92 10.07 13.69
C VAL A 118 -9.13 11.32 12.83
N LYS A 119 -8.34 12.35 13.08
CA LYS A 119 -8.25 13.50 12.19
C LYS A 119 -7.79 13.03 10.80
N ASP A 120 -8.43 13.54 9.75
CA ASP A 120 -8.01 13.28 8.38
C ASP A 120 -6.69 14.00 8.06
N ILE A 121 -5.71 13.24 7.65
CA ILE A 121 -4.41 13.71 7.15
C ILE A 121 -4.09 13.11 5.77
N GLY A 122 -5.13 12.74 5.02
CA GLY A 122 -5.03 12.15 3.69
C GLY A 122 -4.38 10.77 3.70
N ALA A 123 -3.51 10.49 2.74
CA ALA A 123 -2.83 9.20 2.61
C ALA A 123 -2.00 8.82 3.84
N TYR A 124 -1.55 9.81 4.63
CA TYR A 124 -0.80 9.60 5.87
C TYR A 124 -1.60 8.90 6.97
N THR A 125 -2.93 8.93 6.87
CA THR A 125 -3.84 8.30 7.85
C THR A 125 -3.66 6.77 7.92
N LYS A 126 -3.10 6.13 6.90
CA LYS A 126 -2.84 4.69 6.95
C LYS A 126 -1.66 4.28 7.84
N LEU A 127 -0.68 5.18 8.10
CA LEU A 127 0.53 4.82 8.86
C LEU A 127 0.69 5.62 10.16
N LEU A 128 0.57 6.95 10.11
CA LEU A 128 0.95 7.79 11.26
C LEU A 128 0.16 7.51 12.53
N PRO A 129 -1.19 7.35 12.48
CA PRO A 129 -1.94 6.95 13.67
C PRO A 129 -1.52 5.58 14.19
N ALA A 130 -1.19 4.63 13.31
CA ALA A 130 -0.75 3.29 13.73
C ALA A 130 0.62 3.32 14.43
N LEU A 131 1.57 4.11 13.95
CA LEU A 131 2.86 4.31 14.64
C LEU A 131 2.69 4.96 16.02
N HIS A 132 1.72 5.88 16.16
CA HIS A 132 1.39 6.50 17.45
C HIS A 132 0.74 5.51 18.42
N ASP A 133 -0.23 4.73 17.93
CA ASP A 133 -1.03 3.81 18.73
C ASP A 133 -0.24 2.54 19.14
N PHE A 134 0.73 2.15 18.33
CA PHE A 134 1.51 0.92 18.48
C PHE A 134 3.02 1.17 18.29
N PRO A 135 3.66 2.01 19.13
CA PRO A 135 5.03 2.47 18.91
C PRO A 135 6.09 1.36 18.92
N GLU A 136 5.82 0.26 19.64
CA GLU A 136 6.75 -0.87 19.80
C GLU A 136 6.39 -2.08 18.92
N VAL A 137 5.51 -1.89 17.91
CA VAL A 137 4.97 -2.99 17.10
C VAL A 137 5.33 -2.80 15.63
N ASN A 138 5.51 -3.90 14.92
CA ASN A 138 5.70 -3.88 13.48
C ASN A 138 4.38 -3.53 12.77
N ILE A 139 4.38 -2.47 11.98
CA ILE A 139 3.20 -2.02 11.23
C ILE A 139 3.31 -2.46 9.77
N ILE A 140 2.26 -3.06 9.26
CA ILE A 140 2.13 -3.37 7.82
C ILE A 140 1.07 -2.44 7.26
N THR A 141 1.45 -1.58 6.31
CA THR A 141 0.48 -0.73 5.59
C THR A 141 -0.02 -1.42 4.34
N VAL A 142 -1.29 -1.21 4.05
CA VAL A 142 -1.97 -1.67 2.83
C VAL A 142 -2.90 -0.57 2.33
N ASP A 143 -3.17 -0.54 1.02
CA ASP A 143 -4.14 0.37 0.42
C ASP A 143 -5.53 -0.29 0.38
N ASP A 144 -6.60 0.50 0.32
CA ASP A 144 -7.99 0.06 0.47
C ASP A 144 -8.65 -0.50 -0.80
N ASP A 145 -7.92 -0.48 -1.93
CA ASP A 145 -8.40 -0.87 -3.26
C ASP A 145 -7.69 -2.10 -3.86
N HIS A 146 -6.90 -2.81 -3.04
CA HIS A 146 -6.14 -3.98 -3.46
C HIS A 146 -6.62 -5.27 -2.79
N ILE A 147 -6.64 -6.36 -3.55
CA ILE A 147 -6.79 -7.72 -3.01
C ILE A 147 -5.42 -8.34 -2.91
N TYR A 148 -4.95 -8.52 -1.69
CA TYR A 148 -3.61 -9.01 -1.42
C TYR A 148 -3.49 -10.53 -1.56
N PRO A 149 -2.32 -11.03 -2.06
CA PRO A 149 -2.03 -12.46 -2.11
C PRO A 149 -2.10 -13.09 -0.72
N ILE A 150 -2.50 -14.35 -0.66
CA ILE A 150 -2.74 -15.10 0.58
C ILE A 150 -1.50 -15.22 1.49
N ASP A 151 -0.32 -15.03 0.96
CA ASP A 151 0.98 -15.18 1.64
C ASP A 151 1.71 -13.84 1.87
N MET A 152 1.05 -12.69 1.65
CA MET A 152 1.68 -11.37 1.76
C MET A 152 2.29 -11.12 3.15
N ILE A 153 1.54 -11.34 4.22
CA ILE A 153 2.03 -11.13 5.59
C ILE A 153 3.17 -12.10 5.91
N ASP A 154 3.08 -13.35 5.48
CA ASP A 154 4.13 -14.34 5.68
C ASP A 154 5.42 -13.97 4.92
N GLN A 155 5.31 -13.50 3.68
CA GLN A 155 6.46 -12.99 2.91
C GLN A 155 7.14 -11.81 3.60
N LEU A 156 6.38 -10.80 4.04
CA LEU A 156 6.89 -9.63 4.75
C LEU A 156 7.53 -10.02 6.09
N SER A 157 6.89 -10.91 6.83
CA SER A 157 7.40 -11.44 8.09
C SER A 157 8.76 -12.16 7.91
N ARG A 158 8.89 -13.02 6.89
CA ARG A 158 10.18 -13.68 6.58
C ARG A 158 11.27 -12.68 6.21
N CYS A 159 10.92 -11.62 5.49
CA CYS A 159 11.86 -10.53 5.21
C CYS A 159 12.30 -9.84 6.49
N HIS A 160 11.35 -9.48 7.36
CA HIS A 160 11.62 -8.85 8.64
C HIS A 160 12.52 -9.72 9.55
N HIS A 161 12.25 -11.01 9.67
CA HIS A 161 13.12 -11.92 10.43
C HIS A 161 14.56 -11.92 9.93
N ARG A 162 14.75 -11.83 8.62
CA ARG A 162 16.09 -11.78 8.03
C ARG A 162 16.75 -10.41 8.16
N TYR A 163 15.94 -9.34 8.11
CA TYR A 163 16.39 -7.94 8.14
C TYR A 163 15.57 -7.13 9.15
N PRO A 164 15.74 -7.39 10.47
CA PRO A 164 14.83 -6.89 11.51
C PRO A 164 14.82 -5.36 11.69
N LYS A 165 15.84 -4.68 11.16
CA LYS A 165 15.97 -3.21 11.24
C LYS A 165 15.62 -2.51 9.90
N SER A 166 15.10 -3.24 8.93
CA SER A 166 14.82 -2.70 7.60
C SER A 166 13.33 -2.59 7.35
N VAL A 167 12.92 -1.54 6.65
CA VAL A 167 11.61 -1.51 6.02
C VAL A 167 11.57 -2.57 4.93
N CYS A 168 10.56 -3.43 4.96
CA CYS A 168 10.38 -4.53 4.00
C CYS A 168 9.20 -4.23 3.08
N CYS A 169 9.42 -4.26 1.77
CA CYS A 169 8.36 -3.98 0.80
C CYS A 169 8.31 -5.03 -0.31
N ARG A 170 7.11 -5.28 -0.82
CA ARG A 170 6.90 -6.19 -1.95
C ARG A 170 7.12 -5.48 -3.29
N VAL A 171 6.83 -4.20 -3.34
CA VAL A 171 6.95 -3.38 -4.54
C VAL A 171 7.76 -2.13 -4.23
N SER A 172 8.71 -1.80 -5.09
CA SER A 172 9.42 -0.53 -5.04
C SER A 172 9.70 0.02 -6.43
N ARG A 173 10.02 1.31 -6.47
CA ARG A 173 10.66 1.95 -7.61
C ARG A 173 12.07 2.37 -7.24
N GLU A 174 12.96 2.36 -8.20
CA GLU A 174 14.31 2.87 -7.99
C GLU A 174 14.38 4.36 -8.34
N ILE A 175 14.71 5.18 -7.33
CA ILE A 175 14.94 6.62 -7.51
C ILE A 175 16.15 6.82 -8.39
N THR A 176 15.98 7.52 -9.51
CA THR A 176 17.05 7.81 -10.47
C THR A 176 17.38 9.29 -10.52
N MET A 177 18.68 9.59 -10.63
CA MET A 177 19.23 10.94 -10.63
C MET A 177 19.70 11.34 -12.04
N ASN A 178 19.58 12.61 -12.38
CA ASN A 178 20.14 13.19 -13.61
C ASN A 178 21.24 14.23 -13.34
N GLY A 179 21.77 14.25 -12.13
CA GLY A 179 22.80 15.16 -11.66
C GLY A 179 23.01 15.03 -10.16
N LYS A 180 23.93 15.79 -9.59
CA LYS A 180 24.29 15.70 -8.16
C LYS A 180 23.12 15.95 -7.21
N ASN A 181 22.21 16.89 -7.54
CA ASN A 181 21.07 17.28 -6.71
C ASN A 181 19.81 17.40 -7.57
N SER A 182 19.60 16.48 -8.49
CA SER A 182 18.47 16.50 -9.41
C SER A 182 18.00 15.09 -9.76
N PHE A 183 16.71 14.91 -9.76
CA PHE A 183 16.07 13.65 -10.10
C PHE A 183 15.70 13.60 -11.59
N ASN A 184 15.69 12.40 -12.16
CA ASN A 184 14.85 12.13 -13.31
C ASN A 184 13.39 12.30 -12.95
N SER A 185 12.49 12.41 -13.95
CA SER A 185 11.05 12.42 -13.65
C SER A 185 10.64 11.17 -12.89
N TYR A 186 9.73 11.31 -11.94
CA TYR A 186 9.16 10.20 -11.15
C TYR A 186 8.65 9.07 -12.04
N LEU A 187 8.09 9.39 -13.21
CA LEU A 187 7.63 8.39 -14.17
C LEU A 187 8.77 7.53 -14.76
N SER A 188 10.00 8.02 -14.73
CA SER A 188 11.17 7.26 -15.16
C SER A 188 11.77 6.40 -14.06
N PHE A 189 11.30 6.51 -12.82
CA PHE A 189 11.67 5.59 -11.76
C PHE A 189 11.08 4.22 -12.07
N HIS A 190 11.94 3.24 -12.37
CA HIS A 190 11.46 1.94 -12.79
C HIS A 190 11.10 1.05 -11.60
N HIS A 191 10.04 0.27 -11.79
CA HIS A 191 9.75 -0.81 -10.86
C HIS A 191 10.92 -1.80 -10.84
N THR A 192 11.29 -2.20 -9.66
CA THR A 192 12.30 -3.23 -9.44
C THR A 192 11.63 -4.60 -9.30
N TYR A 193 12.29 -5.63 -9.83
CA TYR A 193 11.78 -7.00 -9.79
C TYR A 193 12.90 -7.96 -9.40
N PRO A 194 13.41 -7.87 -8.17
CA PRO A 194 14.54 -8.67 -7.75
C PRO A 194 14.17 -10.17 -7.67
N THR A 195 15.16 -11.02 -7.91
CA THR A 195 15.03 -12.49 -7.75
C THR A 195 15.40 -12.94 -6.32
N ASN A 196 16.04 -12.07 -5.54
CA ASN A 196 16.42 -12.27 -4.15
C ASN A 196 16.06 -11.04 -3.33
N TYR A 197 16.10 -11.14 -2.01
CA TYR A 197 16.02 -9.97 -1.14
C TYR A 197 17.12 -8.98 -1.51
N THR A 198 16.74 -7.79 -1.88
CA THR A 198 17.67 -6.75 -2.35
C THR A 198 17.43 -5.47 -1.59
N SER A 199 18.51 -4.84 -1.13
CA SER A 199 18.45 -3.56 -0.43
C SER A 199 19.12 -2.47 -1.24
N SER A 200 18.52 -1.29 -1.24
CA SER A 200 19.12 -0.09 -1.83
C SER A 200 18.60 1.17 -1.13
N PRO A 201 19.44 2.18 -0.87
CA PRO A 201 18.99 3.48 -0.40
C PRO A 201 18.10 4.18 -1.42
N ARG A 202 18.16 3.78 -2.68
CA ARG A 202 17.34 4.32 -3.78
C ARG A 202 15.98 3.66 -3.92
N PHE A 203 15.69 2.61 -3.15
CA PHE A 203 14.36 1.99 -3.21
C PHE A 203 13.33 2.85 -2.51
N LEU A 204 12.33 3.25 -3.27
CA LEU A 204 11.09 3.88 -2.81
C LEU A 204 10.07 2.77 -2.64
N ALA A 205 9.78 2.38 -1.41
CA ALA A 205 8.70 1.44 -1.11
C ALA A 205 7.35 2.03 -1.53
N LEU A 206 6.49 1.23 -2.16
CA LEU A 206 5.18 1.67 -2.62
C LEU A 206 4.07 1.02 -1.79
N GLY A 207 3.26 1.86 -1.14
CA GLY A 207 2.24 1.45 -0.17
C GLY A 207 1.26 0.41 -0.70
N TYR A 208 0.85 0.54 -1.96
CA TYR A 208 -0.10 -0.39 -2.57
C TYR A 208 0.39 -1.86 -2.61
N GLY A 209 1.70 -2.08 -2.59
CA GLY A 209 2.27 -3.43 -2.58
C GLY A 209 2.21 -4.15 -1.24
N GLY A 210 1.97 -3.40 -0.16
CA GLY A 210 2.17 -3.84 1.22
C GLY A 210 3.60 -3.56 1.68
N VAL A 211 3.75 -2.78 2.76
CA VAL A 211 5.03 -2.38 3.33
C VAL A 211 5.02 -2.64 4.83
N LEU A 212 6.05 -3.31 5.32
CA LEU A 212 6.28 -3.53 6.74
C LEU A 212 7.30 -2.52 7.27
N TYR A 213 6.88 -1.76 8.25
CA TYR A 213 7.68 -0.81 9.02
C TYR A 213 7.96 -1.41 10.41
N PRO A 214 9.21 -1.81 10.71
CA PRO A 214 9.59 -2.16 12.08
C PRO A 214 9.39 -0.98 13.02
N SER A 215 9.20 -1.26 14.31
CA SER A 215 9.19 -0.20 15.32
C SER A 215 10.45 0.67 15.20
N HIS A 216 10.30 1.98 15.37
CA HIS A 216 11.38 2.97 15.30
C HIS A 216 12.15 3.01 13.95
N SER A 217 11.57 2.51 12.88
CA SER A 217 12.22 2.52 11.55
C SER A 217 12.17 3.86 10.83
N LEU A 218 11.37 4.79 11.30
CA LEU A 218 11.25 6.14 10.73
C LEU A 218 11.71 7.19 11.73
N HIS A 219 12.34 8.25 11.24
CA HIS A 219 12.77 9.39 12.05
C HIS A 219 11.56 10.12 12.65
N ASP A 220 11.69 10.69 13.85
CA ASP A 220 10.60 11.34 14.61
C ASP A 220 9.92 12.50 13.84
N GLU A 221 10.64 13.14 12.92
CA GLU A 221 10.05 14.12 11.98
C GLU A 221 8.90 13.57 11.15
N VAL A 222 8.69 12.26 11.12
CA VAL A 222 7.57 11.62 10.43
C VAL A 222 6.23 12.20 10.87
N PHE A 223 6.11 12.62 12.14
CA PHE A 223 4.93 13.22 12.74
C PHE A 223 4.80 14.73 12.53
N ASN A 224 5.73 15.37 11.82
CA ASN A 224 5.68 16.81 11.56
C ASN A 224 4.61 17.16 10.52
N GLU A 225 3.33 17.17 10.96
CA GLU A 225 2.15 17.37 10.11
C GLU A 225 2.27 18.66 9.27
N LYS A 226 2.70 19.75 9.90
CA LYS A 226 2.85 21.04 9.22
C LYS A 226 3.80 20.96 8.04
N LEU A 227 4.82 20.11 8.16
CA LEU A 227 5.86 20.01 7.16
C LEU A 227 5.48 19.03 6.06
N PHE A 228 4.94 17.86 6.38
CA PHE A 228 4.54 16.93 5.33
C PHE A 228 3.37 17.46 4.50
N LEU A 229 2.39 18.15 5.10
CA LEU A 229 1.32 18.79 4.35
C LEU A 229 1.82 19.94 3.45
N LYS A 230 2.95 20.55 3.80
CA LYS A 230 3.58 21.60 2.98
C LYS A 230 4.43 21.03 1.84
N LEU A 231 5.23 19.98 2.11
CA LEU A 231 6.25 19.46 1.20
C LEU A 231 5.75 18.31 0.32
N SER A 232 4.86 17.48 0.86
CA SER A 232 4.35 16.26 0.22
C SER A 232 2.88 16.01 0.54
N PRO A 233 1.96 16.91 0.21
CA PRO A 233 0.56 16.82 0.64
C PRO A 233 -0.18 15.56 0.13
N THR A 234 0.29 14.96 -0.96
CA THR A 234 -0.41 13.86 -1.65
C THR A 234 0.43 12.60 -1.87
N ALA A 235 1.71 12.60 -1.48
CA ALA A 235 2.63 11.49 -1.74
C ALA A 235 3.35 11.05 -0.45
N ASP A 236 2.64 10.33 0.38
CA ASP A 236 3.11 9.82 1.66
C ASP A 236 4.34 8.90 1.53
N ASP A 237 4.40 8.05 0.50
CA ASP A 237 5.55 7.19 0.23
C ASP A 237 6.86 7.99 0.08
N LEU A 238 6.81 9.20 -0.52
CA LEU A 238 7.98 10.06 -0.66
C LEU A 238 8.43 10.66 0.68
N TRP A 239 7.47 10.99 1.54
CA TRP A 239 7.76 11.46 2.89
C TRP A 239 8.38 10.35 3.74
N TYR A 240 7.79 9.15 3.72
CA TYR A 240 8.32 8.00 4.46
C TYR A 240 9.74 7.67 3.99
N LYS A 241 10.00 7.72 2.68
CA LYS A 241 11.35 7.57 2.14
C LYS A 241 12.36 8.53 2.73
N ALA A 242 12.01 9.79 2.88
CA ALA A 242 12.88 10.78 3.51
C ALA A 242 13.12 10.46 5.00
N MET A 243 12.09 10.00 5.71
CA MET A 243 12.20 9.63 7.13
C MET A 243 13.04 8.36 7.33
N GLU A 244 12.97 7.41 6.38
CA GLU A 244 13.88 6.24 6.33
C GLU A 244 15.34 6.68 6.18
N LEU A 245 15.61 7.59 5.23
CA LEU A 245 16.97 8.11 4.99
C LEU A 245 17.50 8.91 6.19
N LEU A 246 16.68 9.73 6.84
CA LEU A 246 17.05 10.46 8.06
C LEU A 246 17.36 9.52 9.22
N GLN A 247 16.60 8.45 9.36
CA GLN A 247 16.80 7.44 10.40
C GLN A 247 18.00 6.51 10.10
N GLY A 248 18.43 6.48 8.83
CA GLY A 248 19.43 5.51 8.38
C GLY A 248 18.86 4.08 8.24
N THR A 249 17.55 3.96 8.09
CA THR A 249 16.86 2.67 7.95
C THR A 249 16.94 2.18 6.50
N PRO A 250 17.47 0.98 6.27
CA PRO A 250 17.49 0.38 4.94
C PRO A 250 16.10 -0.03 4.47
N VAL A 251 15.89 0.01 3.16
CA VAL A 251 14.73 -0.58 2.51
C VAL A 251 15.14 -1.88 1.83
N VAL A 252 14.43 -2.95 2.12
CA VAL A 252 14.63 -4.26 1.49
C VAL A 252 13.39 -4.62 0.68
N GLN A 253 13.58 -4.83 -0.60
CA GLN A 253 12.53 -5.39 -1.45
C GLN A 253 12.62 -6.91 -1.49
N LEU A 254 11.45 -7.53 -1.35
CA LEU A 254 11.27 -8.97 -1.44
C LEU A 254 11.45 -9.45 -2.88
N PRO A 255 11.90 -10.69 -3.10
CA PRO A 255 11.88 -11.31 -4.41
C PRO A 255 10.44 -11.40 -4.92
N ARG A 256 10.26 -11.23 -6.22
CA ARG A 256 8.94 -11.37 -6.85
C ARG A 256 8.41 -12.79 -6.68
N SER A 257 7.16 -12.91 -6.26
CA SER A 257 6.43 -14.17 -6.10
C SER A 257 5.47 -14.40 -7.27
N GLU A 258 5.14 -15.66 -7.56
CA GLU A 258 4.07 -15.99 -8.51
C GLU A 258 2.69 -15.50 -8.04
N SER A 259 2.47 -15.44 -6.72
CA SER A 259 1.26 -14.89 -6.12
C SER A 259 1.07 -13.40 -6.40
N ASP A 260 2.14 -12.66 -6.70
CA ASP A 260 2.07 -11.23 -7.05
C ASP A 260 1.32 -10.96 -8.37
N ARG A 261 1.20 -11.98 -9.23
CA ARG A 261 0.47 -11.89 -10.50
C ARG A 261 -1.05 -11.88 -10.33
N VAL A 262 -1.52 -12.14 -9.12
CA VAL A 262 -2.95 -12.28 -8.78
C VAL A 262 -3.48 -11.03 -8.05
N ALA A 263 -2.63 -10.05 -7.78
CA ALA A 263 -3.05 -8.78 -7.18
C ALA A 263 -4.10 -8.13 -8.10
N PHE A 264 -5.25 -7.85 -7.51
CA PHE A 264 -6.42 -7.35 -8.21
C PHE A 264 -6.67 -5.91 -7.75
N GLU A 265 -6.66 -4.99 -8.69
CA GLU A 265 -7.00 -3.59 -8.46
C GLU A 265 -8.48 -3.38 -8.75
N ASP A 266 -9.21 -2.70 -7.87
CA ASP A 266 -10.59 -2.30 -8.15
C ASP A 266 -10.59 -1.03 -9.02
N GLU A 267 -10.51 -1.19 -10.34
CA GLU A 267 -10.51 -0.09 -11.30
C GLU A 267 -11.73 0.84 -11.15
N SER A 268 -12.84 0.37 -10.59
CA SER A 268 -14.05 1.17 -10.43
C SER A 268 -13.91 2.28 -9.38
N VAL A 269 -12.90 2.21 -8.50
CA VAL A 269 -12.60 3.22 -7.49
C VAL A 269 -11.36 4.05 -7.82
N GLN A 270 -10.58 3.66 -8.83
CA GLN A 270 -9.36 4.37 -9.22
C GLN A 270 -9.62 5.75 -9.86
N GLY A 271 -10.79 5.98 -10.46
CA GLY A 271 -11.16 7.29 -11.03
C GLY A 271 -11.21 8.45 -10.03
N VAL A 272 -11.05 8.18 -8.72
CA VAL A 272 -11.02 9.14 -7.62
C VAL A 272 -9.68 9.09 -6.88
N GLY A 273 -8.69 8.36 -7.41
CA GLY A 273 -7.41 8.13 -6.74
C GLY A 273 -6.44 9.31 -6.90
N LEU A 274 -5.62 9.55 -5.86
CA LEU A 274 -4.53 10.52 -5.86
C LEU A 274 -3.49 10.28 -6.98
N TRP A 275 -3.51 9.09 -7.60
CA TRP A 275 -2.59 8.73 -8.68
C TRP A 275 -2.66 9.68 -9.86
N HIS A 276 -3.88 10.06 -10.31
CA HIS A 276 -4.06 11.04 -11.41
C HIS A 276 -3.51 12.42 -11.05
N GLU A 277 -3.80 12.93 -9.85
CA GLU A 277 -3.23 14.21 -9.40
C GLU A 277 -1.71 14.18 -9.32
N ASN A 278 -1.16 13.12 -8.76
CA ASN A 278 0.27 12.99 -8.51
C ASN A 278 1.08 12.83 -9.79
N ILE A 279 0.54 12.18 -10.82
CA ILE A 279 1.25 11.87 -12.05
C ILE A 279 0.98 12.90 -13.15
N ASP A 280 -0.29 13.18 -13.47
CA ASP A 280 -0.65 14.04 -14.61
C ASP A 280 -0.17 15.48 -14.42
N ASN A 281 -0.06 15.94 -13.17
CA ASN A 281 0.41 17.29 -12.82
C ASN A 281 1.88 17.36 -12.38
N HIS A 282 2.68 16.30 -12.54
CA HIS A 282 4.07 16.21 -12.06
C HIS A 282 4.22 16.57 -10.57
N GLN A 283 3.21 16.27 -9.75
CA GLN A 283 3.23 16.59 -8.32
C GLN A 283 4.32 15.80 -7.59
N ASN A 284 4.51 14.52 -7.92
CA ASN A 284 5.55 13.70 -7.31
C ASN A 284 6.96 14.24 -7.57
N ASP A 285 7.23 14.77 -8.76
CA ASP A 285 8.52 15.41 -9.07
C ASP A 285 8.79 16.63 -8.19
N ARG A 286 7.76 17.44 -7.94
CA ARG A 286 7.86 18.63 -7.07
C ARG A 286 8.01 18.25 -5.60
N GLN A 287 7.22 17.26 -5.15
CA GLN A 287 7.20 16.81 -3.76
C GLN A 287 8.54 16.16 -3.36
N ILE A 288 9.07 15.23 -4.16
CA ILE A 288 10.37 14.62 -3.86
C ILE A 288 11.48 15.68 -3.82
N LYS A 289 11.48 16.60 -4.78
CA LYS A 289 12.47 17.69 -4.79
C LYS A 289 12.35 18.58 -3.55
N ALA A 290 11.14 18.97 -3.17
CA ALA A 290 10.91 19.83 -2.02
C ALA A 290 11.38 19.18 -0.70
N ILE A 291 11.11 17.88 -0.53
CA ILE A 291 11.54 17.11 0.65
C ILE A 291 13.08 17.02 0.69
N PHE A 292 13.69 16.61 -0.44
CA PHE A 292 15.13 16.37 -0.49
C PHE A 292 15.94 17.65 -0.39
N ASP A 293 15.46 18.77 -0.95
CA ASP A 293 16.08 20.10 -0.76
C ASP A 293 15.99 20.53 0.71
N HIS A 294 14.85 20.28 1.37
CA HIS A 294 14.64 20.67 2.75
C HIS A 294 15.60 19.97 3.73
N TYR A 295 15.78 18.67 3.55
CA TYR A 295 16.60 17.83 4.43
C TYR A 295 18.02 17.57 3.91
N ASN A 296 18.35 18.03 2.70
CA ASN A 296 19.64 17.77 2.01
C ASN A 296 19.96 16.25 1.91
N LEU A 297 19.02 15.46 1.40
CA LEU A 297 19.10 13.97 1.40
C LEU A 297 19.78 13.37 0.18
N TYR A 298 20.24 14.15 -0.79
CA TYR A 298 20.78 13.64 -2.06
C TYR A 298 21.96 12.68 -1.86
N GLU A 299 22.88 13.00 -0.95
CA GLU A 299 24.05 12.16 -0.65
C GLU A 299 23.66 10.85 0.06
N ALA A 300 22.56 10.83 0.78
CA ALA A 300 22.06 9.63 1.44
C ALA A 300 21.62 8.53 0.45
N LEU A 301 21.22 8.89 -0.76
CA LEU A 301 20.90 7.92 -1.82
C LEU A 301 22.12 7.19 -2.39
N GLU A 302 23.33 7.71 -2.16
CA GLU A 302 24.57 7.15 -2.69
C GLU A 302 25.30 6.29 -1.66
N GLN A 303 24.85 6.27 -0.43
CA GLN A 303 25.45 5.46 0.63
C GLN A 303 25.26 3.97 0.32
N VAL A 304 26.39 3.26 0.22
CA VAL A 304 26.37 1.80 0.08
C VAL A 304 25.93 1.22 1.42
N VAL A 305 24.74 0.64 1.47
CA VAL A 305 24.27 -0.11 2.64
C VAL A 305 25.10 -1.39 2.74
N THR A 306 26.21 -1.35 3.45
CA THR A 306 26.95 -2.56 3.80
C THR A 306 26.15 -3.35 4.84
N HIS A 307 25.29 -4.23 4.36
CA HIS A 307 24.77 -5.28 5.22
C HIS A 307 25.92 -6.28 5.43
N ASN A 308 26.42 -6.37 6.65
CA ASN A 308 27.11 -7.60 7.05
C ASN A 308 26.06 -8.72 6.98
N ILE A 309 26.15 -9.52 5.93
CA ILE A 309 25.36 -10.72 5.64
C ILE A 309 25.71 -11.80 6.69
#